data_ff0ac555a566dce4434e46e9f2b93740
#
_entry.id   ff0ac555a566dce4434e46e9f2b93740
#
_cell.length_a   1.000
_cell.length_b   1.000
_cell.length_c   1.000
_cell.angle_alpha   90.00
_cell.angle_beta   90.00
_cell.angle_gamma   90.00
#
_symmetry.space_group_name_H-M   'P 1'
#
loop_
_entity.id
_entity.type
_entity.pdbx_description
1 polymer ?
#
loop_
_entity_poly.entity_id
_entity_poly.type
_entity_poly.pdbx_seq_one_letter_code
_entity_poly.pdbx_strand_id
1 'polypeptide(L)'
;MNTVKVRNVEIGVGIPKICVPIVGVTREEILAAAENIKSTKADVVEWRVDWYEDIFDFAKTEATMQALREVLGEMPILFTFRTSKEGGEKAIETETYVELNQNAAKTGLIDLVDVEAFTGDEAVKAIVEIAHANGVKVIASNHDFHKTPAKEEIVSRLRKMQELGADIPKIAVMPQNTQAVLTLLAATEEMASEYADRPIITMSMSGTGVISRLCGEVFGSALTFGAVGKVSAPGQMGIEDLTTVIGLLHKSL
;
A
#
# COMPACT_ATOMS: atom_id res chain seq x y z
N MET A 1 -3.63 -16.03 12.10
CA MET A 1 -3.01 -15.14 11.09
C MET A 1 -1.71 -14.58 11.65
N ASN A 2 -0.60 -14.66 10.91
CA ASN A 2 0.67 -14.06 11.33
C ASN A 2 0.61 -12.55 11.13
N THR A 3 1.21 -11.78 12.04
CA THR A 3 1.36 -10.33 11.90
C THR A 3 2.63 -9.96 11.12
N VAL A 4 2.69 -8.76 10.57
CA VAL A 4 3.89 -8.22 9.92
C VAL A 4 4.41 -7.05 10.73
N LYS A 5 5.58 -7.24 11.33
CA LYS A 5 6.25 -6.20 12.11
C LYS A 5 7.19 -5.40 11.20
N VAL A 6 7.02 -4.09 11.20
CA VAL A 6 7.83 -3.13 10.47
C VAL A 6 8.24 -2.03 11.46
N ARG A 7 9.50 -1.99 11.85
CA ARG A 7 10.00 -1.11 12.93
C ARG A 7 9.16 -1.23 14.21
N ASN A 8 8.52 -0.15 14.64
CA ASN A 8 7.64 -0.07 15.81
C ASN A 8 6.16 -0.32 15.49
N VAL A 9 5.81 -0.60 14.22
CA VAL A 9 4.44 -0.85 13.76
C VAL A 9 4.22 -2.34 13.55
N GLU A 10 3.12 -2.87 14.08
CA GLU A 10 2.68 -4.25 13.87
C GLU A 10 1.37 -4.24 13.07
N ILE A 11 1.43 -4.71 11.81
CA ILE A 11 0.31 -4.77 10.88
C ILE A 11 -0.39 -6.12 11.03
N GLY A 12 -1.71 -6.12 11.13
CA GLY A 12 -2.53 -7.34 11.27
C GLY A 12 -2.98 -7.60 12.70
N VAL A 13 -2.78 -6.66 13.63
CA VAL A 13 -3.29 -6.74 15.01
C VAL A 13 -3.97 -5.43 15.41
N GLY A 14 -5.13 -5.55 16.07
CA GLY A 14 -5.92 -4.42 16.55
C GLY A 14 -6.47 -3.55 15.41
N ILE A 15 -6.56 -2.25 15.65
CA ILE A 15 -7.07 -1.28 14.68
C ILE A 15 -6.22 -1.31 13.39
N PRO A 16 -6.85 -1.31 12.19
CA PRO A 16 -6.13 -1.21 10.92
C PRO A 16 -5.18 -0.02 10.90
N LYS A 17 -3.96 -0.24 10.44
CA LYS A 17 -2.96 0.82 10.37
C LYS A 17 -3.31 1.84 9.30
N ILE A 18 -2.94 3.09 9.51
CA ILE A 18 -3.18 4.18 8.55
C ILE A 18 -1.90 4.47 7.78
N CYS A 19 -1.95 4.26 6.47
CA CYS A 19 -0.90 4.65 5.52
C CYS A 19 -1.26 5.99 4.87
N VAL A 20 -0.30 6.90 4.78
CA VAL A 20 -0.48 8.20 4.13
C VAL A 20 0.48 8.34 2.96
N PRO A 21 -0.03 8.58 1.73
CA PRO A 21 0.81 8.74 0.55
C PRO A 21 1.41 10.14 0.43
N ILE A 22 2.66 10.20 -0.04
CA ILE A 22 3.36 11.39 -0.54
C ILE A 22 3.35 11.34 -2.06
N VAL A 23 2.82 12.36 -2.70
CA VAL A 23 2.69 12.52 -4.16
C VAL A 23 3.38 13.79 -4.68
N GLY A 24 4.54 14.12 -4.16
CA GLY A 24 5.35 15.26 -4.60
C GLY A 24 6.09 14.99 -5.90
N VAL A 25 6.24 16.03 -6.74
CA VAL A 25 6.97 15.99 -8.01
C VAL A 25 8.44 16.30 -7.78
N THR A 26 8.75 17.30 -6.94
CA THR A 26 10.12 17.67 -6.59
C THR A 26 10.51 17.16 -5.22
N ARG A 27 11.82 17.11 -4.96
CA ARG A 27 12.35 16.73 -3.65
C ARG A 27 11.80 17.63 -2.53
N GLU A 28 11.69 18.92 -2.78
CA GLU A 28 11.19 19.90 -1.81
C GLU A 28 9.73 19.63 -1.45
N GLU A 29 8.87 19.34 -2.44
CA GLU A 29 7.47 18.97 -2.22
C GLU A 29 7.36 17.68 -1.41
N ILE A 30 8.18 16.67 -1.70
CA ILE A 30 8.22 15.39 -1.02
C ILE A 30 8.58 15.57 0.45
N LEU A 31 9.64 16.35 0.74
CA LEU A 31 10.09 16.59 2.12
C LEU A 31 9.10 17.46 2.91
N ALA A 32 8.49 18.46 2.27
CA ALA A 32 7.45 19.27 2.90
C ALA A 32 6.21 18.43 3.25
N ALA A 33 5.80 17.49 2.37
CA ALA A 33 4.72 16.56 2.66
C ALA A 33 5.07 15.62 3.82
N ALA A 34 6.31 15.11 3.88
CA ALA A 34 6.78 14.27 4.96
C ALA A 34 6.74 14.98 6.33
N GLU A 35 7.19 16.23 6.39
CA GLU A 35 7.11 17.03 7.63
C GLU A 35 5.66 17.24 8.10
N ASN A 36 4.73 17.48 7.17
CA ASN A 36 3.30 17.61 7.51
C ASN A 36 2.73 16.28 8.05
N ILE A 37 3.09 15.14 7.46
CA ILE A 37 2.60 13.83 7.88
C ILE A 37 3.16 13.42 9.25
N LYS A 38 4.39 13.74 9.55
CA LYS A 38 5.09 13.41 10.81
C LYS A 38 4.32 13.87 12.05
N SER A 39 3.57 14.95 11.97
CA SER A 39 2.75 15.48 13.06
C SER A 39 1.37 14.83 13.19
N THR A 40 1.02 13.89 12.31
CA THR A 40 -0.27 13.22 12.27
C THR A 40 -0.27 11.86 12.95
N LYS A 41 -1.40 11.16 12.91
CA LYS A 41 -1.55 9.79 13.41
C LYS A 41 -1.31 8.72 12.33
N ALA A 42 -0.47 9.02 11.34
CA ALA A 42 -0.05 8.04 10.36
C ALA A 42 0.85 6.97 10.98
N ASP A 43 0.61 5.71 10.64
CA ASP A 43 1.45 4.58 11.07
C ASP A 43 2.54 4.28 10.02
N VAL A 44 2.25 4.49 8.74
CA VAL A 44 3.13 4.22 7.59
C VAL A 44 3.05 5.38 6.61
N VAL A 45 4.17 5.75 6.02
CA VAL A 45 4.22 6.69 4.90
C VAL A 45 4.48 5.93 3.61
N GLU A 46 3.63 6.12 2.60
CA GLU A 46 3.88 5.61 1.26
C GLU A 46 4.51 6.71 0.40
N TRP A 47 5.74 6.53 -0.05
CA TRP A 47 6.30 7.42 -1.06
C TRP A 47 5.91 6.91 -2.46
N ARG A 48 5.03 7.64 -3.16
CA ARG A 48 4.61 7.41 -4.54
C ARG A 48 5.65 7.97 -5.50
N VAL A 49 6.67 7.18 -5.76
CA VAL A 49 7.84 7.59 -6.53
C VAL A 49 7.55 7.78 -8.02
N ASP A 50 6.46 7.24 -8.53
CA ASP A 50 5.97 7.48 -9.89
C ASP A 50 5.63 8.95 -10.16
N TRP A 51 5.36 9.75 -9.12
CA TRP A 51 5.18 11.21 -9.23
C TRP A 51 6.50 11.95 -9.34
N TYR A 52 7.59 11.41 -8.75
CA TYR A 52 8.88 12.10 -8.64
C TYR A 52 9.51 12.30 -10.02
N GLU A 53 9.92 13.53 -10.36
CA GLU A 53 10.45 13.88 -11.67
C GLU A 53 11.76 13.14 -12.00
N ASP A 54 12.65 12.97 -11.02
CA ASP A 54 13.96 12.35 -11.17
C ASP A 54 13.98 10.84 -10.87
N ILE A 55 12.83 10.14 -10.87
CA ILE A 55 12.75 8.72 -10.44
C ILE A 55 13.66 7.78 -11.22
N PHE A 56 13.99 8.10 -12.48
CA PHE A 56 14.91 7.30 -13.30
C PHE A 56 16.38 7.65 -13.13
N ASP A 57 16.71 8.68 -12.32
CA ASP A 57 18.05 8.93 -11.79
C ASP A 57 18.14 8.35 -10.38
N PHE A 58 18.71 7.14 -10.28
CA PHE A 58 18.70 6.43 -8.99
C PHE A 58 19.53 7.15 -7.92
N ALA A 59 20.60 7.85 -8.29
CA ALA A 59 21.40 8.62 -7.32
C ALA A 59 20.58 9.74 -6.68
N LYS A 60 19.77 10.45 -7.46
CA LYS A 60 18.85 11.47 -6.93
C LYS A 60 17.73 10.86 -6.12
N THR A 61 17.19 9.70 -6.56
CA THR A 61 16.17 8.95 -5.85
C THR A 61 16.68 8.49 -4.48
N GLU A 62 17.88 7.93 -4.41
CA GLU A 62 18.51 7.50 -3.16
C GLU A 62 18.78 8.70 -2.23
N ALA A 63 19.27 9.82 -2.76
CA ALA A 63 19.47 11.04 -1.98
C ALA A 63 18.14 11.59 -1.40
N THR A 64 17.03 11.43 -2.13
CA THR A 64 15.69 11.79 -1.65
C THR A 64 15.19 10.80 -0.61
N MET A 65 15.41 9.49 -0.77
CA MET A 65 15.12 8.47 0.26
C MET A 65 15.87 8.74 1.56
N GLN A 66 17.16 9.10 1.48
CA GLN A 66 17.96 9.45 2.65
C GLN A 66 17.36 10.64 3.40
N ALA A 67 17.00 11.70 2.67
CA ALA A 67 16.37 12.87 3.28
C ALA A 67 14.99 12.56 3.88
N LEU A 68 14.18 11.74 3.21
CA LEU A 68 12.91 11.25 3.75
C LEU A 68 13.10 10.47 5.06
N ARG A 69 14.10 9.59 5.10
CA ARG A 69 14.44 8.82 6.31
C ARG A 69 14.85 9.74 7.45
N GLU A 70 15.63 10.79 7.19
CA GLU A 70 16.03 11.78 8.19
C GLU A 70 14.81 12.53 8.75
N VAL A 71 13.88 12.95 7.89
CA VAL A 71 12.64 13.62 8.31
C VAL A 71 11.73 12.69 9.12
N LEU A 72 11.46 11.48 8.59
CA LEU A 72 10.47 10.56 9.15
C LEU A 72 10.99 9.73 10.36
N GLY A 73 12.32 9.65 10.53
CA GLY A 73 12.93 8.91 11.66
C GLY A 73 12.51 7.43 11.67
N GLU A 74 11.81 7.00 12.71
CA GLU A 74 11.37 5.61 12.89
C GLU A 74 10.03 5.27 12.23
N MET A 75 9.38 6.23 11.56
CA MET A 75 8.13 5.95 10.84
C MET A 75 8.40 5.05 9.62
N PRO A 76 7.70 3.92 9.44
CA PRO A 76 7.87 3.04 8.30
C PRO A 76 7.67 3.75 6.96
N ILE A 77 8.58 3.50 6.01
CA ILE A 77 8.50 4.01 4.63
C ILE A 77 8.18 2.86 3.69
N LEU A 78 7.06 2.99 2.98
CA LEU A 78 6.66 2.14 1.87
C LEU A 78 7.09 2.82 0.55
N PHE A 79 7.98 2.19 -0.19
CA PHE A 79 8.40 2.62 -1.52
C PHE A 79 7.44 2.06 -2.58
N THR A 80 6.78 2.92 -3.36
CA THR A 80 5.78 2.51 -4.35
C THR A 80 6.01 3.18 -5.70
N PHE A 81 6.43 2.42 -6.70
CA PHE A 81 6.30 2.84 -8.09
C PHE A 81 5.01 2.25 -8.66
N ARG A 82 3.96 3.06 -8.74
CA ARG A 82 2.72 2.66 -9.40
C ARG A 82 2.86 2.89 -10.90
N THR A 83 2.70 1.81 -11.68
CA THR A 83 2.77 1.93 -13.14
C THR A 83 1.51 2.57 -13.71
N SER A 84 1.62 3.17 -14.89
CA SER A 84 0.46 3.71 -15.60
C SER A 84 -0.59 2.65 -15.95
N LYS A 85 -0.23 1.36 -15.96
CA LYS A 85 -1.16 0.24 -16.17
C LYS A 85 -2.11 0.05 -14.99
N GLU A 86 -1.68 0.41 -13.79
CA GLU A 86 -2.47 0.34 -12.55
C GLU A 86 -2.75 1.73 -11.95
N GLY A 87 -2.86 2.77 -12.81
CA GLY A 87 -3.31 4.11 -12.45
C GLY A 87 -2.23 5.03 -11.86
N GLY A 88 -0.95 4.74 -12.10
CA GLY A 88 0.17 5.62 -11.77
C GLY A 88 0.50 6.62 -12.87
N GLU A 89 1.47 7.51 -12.58
CA GLU A 89 1.83 8.65 -13.44
C GLU A 89 2.78 8.27 -14.58
N LYS A 90 3.58 7.21 -14.43
CA LYS A 90 4.62 6.86 -15.40
C LYS A 90 4.52 5.41 -15.86
N ALA A 91 4.83 5.20 -17.14
CA ALA A 91 5.12 3.88 -17.68
C ALA A 91 6.57 3.50 -17.35
N ILE A 92 6.82 2.20 -17.23
CA ILE A 92 8.15 1.65 -17.00
C ILE A 92 8.23 0.25 -17.63
N GLU A 93 9.38 -0.10 -18.17
CA GLU A 93 9.65 -1.46 -18.65
C GLU A 93 9.86 -2.41 -17.46
N THR A 94 9.49 -3.68 -17.62
CA THR A 94 9.52 -4.66 -16.53
C THR A 94 10.92 -4.80 -15.91
N GLU A 95 11.96 -4.85 -16.73
CA GLU A 95 13.34 -4.99 -16.27
C GLU A 95 13.77 -3.78 -15.41
N THR A 96 13.45 -2.56 -15.87
CA THR A 96 13.73 -1.32 -15.12
C THR A 96 12.91 -1.25 -13.83
N TYR A 97 11.66 -1.73 -13.85
CA TYR A 97 10.81 -1.82 -12.65
C TYR A 97 11.41 -2.75 -11.60
N VAL A 98 11.87 -3.93 -12.03
CA VAL A 98 12.56 -4.88 -11.14
C VAL A 98 13.82 -4.27 -10.55
N GLU A 99 14.68 -3.69 -11.39
CA GLU A 99 15.94 -3.07 -10.96
C GLU A 99 15.69 -1.92 -9.97
N LEU A 100 14.73 -1.05 -10.24
CA LEU A 100 14.36 0.08 -9.38
C LEU A 100 13.96 -0.40 -7.97
N ASN A 101 13.04 -1.38 -7.88
CA ASN A 101 12.56 -1.90 -6.61
C ASN A 101 13.67 -2.64 -5.84
N GLN A 102 14.50 -3.44 -6.53
CA GLN A 102 15.63 -4.12 -5.93
C GLN A 102 16.68 -3.14 -5.40
N ASN A 103 17.00 -2.09 -6.16
CA ASN A 103 17.96 -1.08 -5.72
C ASN A 103 17.44 -0.31 -4.51
N ALA A 104 16.15 0.08 -4.51
CA ALA A 104 15.53 0.71 -3.35
C ALA A 104 15.62 -0.19 -2.09
N ALA A 105 15.32 -1.49 -2.22
CA ALA A 105 15.41 -2.44 -1.11
C ALA A 105 16.84 -2.58 -0.55
N LYS A 106 17.87 -2.50 -1.39
CA LYS A 106 19.29 -2.62 -0.98
C LYS A 106 19.83 -1.40 -0.21
N THR A 107 19.15 -0.24 -0.27
CA THR A 107 19.63 0.99 0.39
C THR A 107 19.57 0.94 1.92
N GLY A 108 18.70 0.09 2.50
CA GLY A 108 18.40 0.10 3.93
C GLY A 108 17.60 1.33 4.41
N LEU A 109 17.09 2.15 3.48
CA LEU A 109 16.38 3.41 3.78
C LEU A 109 14.86 3.25 3.80
N ILE A 110 14.35 2.18 3.20
CA ILE A 110 12.92 1.83 3.16
C ILE A 110 12.63 0.59 4.00
N ASP A 111 11.39 0.40 4.39
CA ASP A 111 10.97 -0.71 5.24
C ASP A 111 10.01 -1.66 4.52
N LEU A 112 9.26 -1.12 3.55
CA LEU A 112 8.35 -1.88 2.70
C LEU A 112 8.53 -1.46 1.23
N VAL A 113 8.24 -2.39 0.33
CA VAL A 113 8.14 -2.12 -1.11
C VAL A 113 6.79 -2.62 -1.63
N ASP A 114 6.11 -1.81 -2.46
CA ASP A 114 4.89 -2.22 -3.18
C ASP A 114 5.27 -2.79 -4.55
N VAL A 115 4.82 -4.01 -4.83
CA VAL A 115 5.11 -4.73 -6.07
C VAL A 115 3.81 -5.11 -6.76
N GLU A 116 3.60 -4.65 -7.99
CA GLU A 116 2.43 -5.01 -8.78
C GLU A 116 2.47 -6.51 -9.15
N ALA A 117 1.54 -7.29 -8.58
CA ALA A 117 1.56 -8.76 -8.61
C ALA A 117 1.41 -9.37 -10.01
N PHE A 118 0.89 -8.60 -10.97
CA PHE A 118 0.63 -9.06 -12.34
C PHE A 118 1.63 -8.53 -13.38
N THR A 119 2.77 -8.01 -12.92
CA THR A 119 3.91 -7.65 -13.78
C THR A 119 4.61 -8.88 -14.39
N GLY A 120 4.41 -10.06 -13.77
CA GLY A 120 4.98 -11.35 -14.16
C GLY A 120 5.57 -12.07 -12.94
N ASP A 121 5.29 -13.36 -12.80
CA ASP A 121 5.63 -14.13 -11.59
C ASP A 121 7.12 -14.11 -11.28
N GLU A 122 7.98 -14.24 -12.30
CA GLU A 122 9.44 -14.21 -12.12
C GLU A 122 9.95 -12.83 -11.71
N ALA A 123 9.36 -11.76 -12.25
CA ALA A 123 9.69 -10.38 -11.87
C ALA A 123 9.31 -10.12 -10.39
N VAL A 124 8.12 -10.54 -9.98
CA VAL A 124 7.66 -10.40 -8.58
C VAL A 124 8.57 -11.18 -7.64
N LYS A 125 8.87 -12.46 -7.93
CA LYS A 125 9.75 -13.30 -7.10
C LYS A 125 11.15 -12.71 -6.98
N ALA A 126 11.71 -12.17 -8.07
CA ALA A 126 13.03 -11.56 -8.06
C ALA A 126 13.09 -10.31 -7.15
N ILE A 127 12.01 -9.52 -7.08
CA ILE A 127 11.92 -8.39 -6.16
C ILE A 127 11.76 -8.88 -4.72
N VAL A 128 10.85 -9.85 -4.48
CA VAL A 128 10.59 -10.44 -3.16
C VAL A 128 11.87 -11.01 -2.54
N GLU A 129 12.65 -11.76 -3.30
CA GLU A 129 13.91 -12.38 -2.85
C GLU A 129 14.91 -11.30 -2.36
N ILE A 130 15.12 -10.26 -3.16
CA ILE A 130 16.06 -9.18 -2.81
C ILE A 130 15.53 -8.34 -1.64
N ALA A 131 14.23 -8.05 -1.61
CA ALA A 131 13.61 -7.31 -0.51
C ALA A 131 13.81 -8.06 0.82
N HIS A 132 13.47 -9.35 0.86
CA HIS A 132 13.63 -10.19 2.06
C HIS A 132 15.09 -10.33 2.48
N ALA A 133 16.02 -10.49 1.53
CA ALA A 133 17.46 -10.57 1.83
C ALA A 133 18.00 -9.29 2.50
N ASN A 134 17.32 -8.14 2.30
CA ASN A 134 17.67 -6.86 2.91
C ASN A 134 16.73 -6.45 4.06
N GLY A 135 15.87 -7.35 4.55
CA GLY A 135 14.95 -7.10 5.66
C GLY A 135 13.75 -6.22 5.33
N VAL A 136 13.52 -5.93 4.03
CA VAL A 136 12.39 -5.13 3.54
C VAL A 136 11.17 -6.03 3.34
N LYS A 137 9.99 -5.59 3.79
CA LYS A 137 8.72 -6.29 3.63
C LYS A 137 8.07 -5.98 2.30
N VAL A 138 7.34 -6.95 1.73
CA VAL A 138 6.73 -6.83 0.40
C VAL A 138 5.20 -6.77 0.50
N ILE A 139 4.62 -5.68 -0.01
CA ILE A 139 3.21 -5.59 -0.33
C ILE A 139 3.05 -5.95 -1.81
N ALA A 140 2.47 -7.12 -2.12
CA ALA A 140 2.10 -7.41 -3.50
C ALA A 140 0.71 -6.84 -3.78
N SER A 141 0.59 -6.01 -4.81
CA SER A 141 -0.61 -5.23 -5.07
C SER A 141 -1.23 -5.48 -6.44
N ASN A 142 -2.54 -5.21 -6.55
CA ASN A 142 -3.25 -5.13 -7.80
C ASN A 142 -4.35 -4.07 -7.72
N HIS A 143 -4.47 -3.24 -8.76
CA HIS A 143 -5.44 -2.16 -8.85
C HIS A 143 -6.28 -2.31 -10.11
N ASP A 144 -7.59 -2.48 -9.96
CA ASP A 144 -8.55 -2.49 -11.06
C ASP A 144 -9.36 -1.18 -11.04
N PHE A 145 -8.99 -0.23 -11.88
CA PHE A 145 -9.66 1.07 -12.00
C PHE A 145 -10.95 1.02 -12.82
N HIS A 146 -11.29 -0.13 -13.40
CA HIS A 146 -12.42 -0.26 -14.32
C HIS A 146 -13.62 -0.95 -13.67
N LYS A 147 -13.38 -1.93 -12.78
CA LYS A 147 -14.45 -2.74 -12.19
C LYS A 147 -14.06 -3.34 -10.86
N THR A 148 -15.07 -3.91 -10.18
CA THR A 148 -14.88 -4.89 -9.11
C THR A 148 -15.03 -6.27 -9.72
N PRO A 149 -14.00 -7.12 -9.73
CA PRO A 149 -14.10 -8.52 -10.17
C PRO A 149 -15.08 -9.34 -9.33
N ALA A 150 -15.42 -10.54 -9.78
CA ALA A 150 -16.17 -11.50 -8.97
C ALA A 150 -15.42 -11.85 -7.67
N LYS A 151 -16.15 -12.23 -6.64
CA LYS A 151 -15.61 -12.55 -5.30
C LYS A 151 -14.47 -13.58 -5.40
N GLU A 152 -14.71 -14.66 -6.12
CA GLU A 152 -13.77 -15.77 -6.32
C GLU A 152 -12.48 -15.33 -7.03
N GLU A 153 -12.59 -14.39 -7.96
CA GLU A 153 -11.44 -13.81 -8.64
C GLU A 153 -10.61 -12.93 -7.71
N ILE A 154 -11.24 -12.12 -6.85
CA ILE A 154 -10.55 -11.30 -5.85
C ILE A 154 -9.78 -12.20 -4.87
N VAL A 155 -10.43 -13.23 -4.33
CA VAL A 155 -9.81 -14.22 -3.44
C VAL A 155 -8.65 -14.93 -4.14
N SER A 156 -8.83 -15.37 -5.38
CA SER A 156 -7.78 -16.02 -6.18
C SER A 156 -6.54 -15.13 -6.36
N ARG A 157 -6.74 -13.83 -6.68
CA ARG A 157 -5.65 -12.86 -6.83
C ARG A 157 -4.88 -12.67 -5.53
N LEU A 158 -5.57 -12.53 -4.39
CA LEU A 158 -4.94 -12.38 -3.08
C LEU A 158 -4.16 -13.63 -2.68
N ARG A 159 -4.70 -14.83 -2.93
CA ARG A 159 -4.00 -16.10 -2.70
C ARG A 159 -2.74 -16.22 -3.55
N LYS A 160 -2.83 -15.87 -4.85
CA LYS A 160 -1.66 -15.83 -5.74
C LYS A 160 -0.54 -14.93 -5.18
N MET A 161 -0.89 -13.77 -4.62
CA MET A 161 0.09 -12.88 -4.00
C MET A 161 0.80 -13.52 -2.80
N GLN A 162 0.08 -14.31 -1.99
CA GLN A 162 0.71 -15.12 -0.92
C GLN A 162 1.67 -16.16 -1.50
N GLU A 163 1.26 -16.88 -2.55
CA GLU A 163 2.07 -17.91 -3.21
C GLU A 163 3.35 -17.32 -3.84
N LEU A 164 3.30 -16.07 -4.29
CA LEU A 164 4.47 -15.34 -4.79
C LEU A 164 5.43 -14.86 -3.69
N GLY A 165 5.08 -15.07 -2.42
CA GLY A 165 5.94 -14.75 -1.28
C GLY A 165 5.74 -13.35 -0.68
N ALA A 166 4.68 -12.62 -1.06
CA ALA A 166 4.38 -11.32 -0.45
C ALA A 166 4.13 -11.43 1.05
N ASP A 167 4.60 -10.46 1.83
CA ASP A 167 4.25 -10.35 3.26
C ASP A 167 2.81 -9.87 3.46
N ILE A 168 2.30 -9.04 2.55
CA ILE A 168 0.95 -8.45 2.62
C ILE A 168 0.34 -8.40 1.21
N PRO A 169 -0.63 -9.27 0.88
CA PRO A 169 -1.44 -9.13 -0.34
C PRO A 169 -2.34 -7.89 -0.28
N LYS A 170 -2.44 -7.16 -1.40
CA LYS A 170 -3.22 -5.92 -1.49
C LYS A 170 -4.04 -5.88 -2.77
N ILE A 171 -5.33 -5.54 -2.67
CA ILE A 171 -6.18 -5.30 -3.83
C ILE A 171 -7.01 -4.03 -3.66
N ALA A 172 -7.07 -3.22 -4.71
CA ALA A 172 -7.94 -2.05 -4.82
C ALA A 172 -8.80 -2.16 -6.08
N VAL A 173 -10.11 -2.02 -5.94
CA VAL A 173 -11.05 -2.21 -7.05
C VAL A 173 -12.02 -1.04 -7.18
N MET A 174 -12.54 -0.79 -8.39
CA MET A 174 -13.48 0.28 -8.66
C MET A 174 -14.93 -0.24 -8.62
N PRO A 175 -15.76 0.23 -7.68
CA PRO A 175 -17.17 -0.17 -7.62
C PRO A 175 -17.99 0.58 -8.67
N GLN A 176 -18.83 -0.14 -9.41
CA GLN A 176 -19.83 0.43 -10.31
C GLN A 176 -21.16 0.74 -9.60
N ASN A 177 -21.37 0.11 -8.45
CA ASN A 177 -22.57 0.24 -7.62
C ASN A 177 -22.29 -0.29 -6.21
N THR A 178 -23.27 -0.20 -5.32
CA THR A 178 -23.17 -0.70 -3.93
C THR A 178 -22.99 -2.21 -3.84
N GLN A 179 -23.54 -2.98 -4.77
CA GLN A 179 -23.35 -4.43 -4.79
C GLN A 179 -21.89 -4.82 -5.03
N ALA A 180 -21.16 -4.04 -5.84
CA ALA A 180 -19.72 -4.22 -6.03
C ALA A 180 -18.92 -4.01 -4.73
N VAL A 181 -19.33 -3.06 -3.88
CA VAL A 181 -18.72 -2.86 -2.55
C VAL A 181 -18.96 -4.08 -1.66
N LEU A 182 -20.20 -4.61 -1.63
CA LEU A 182 -20.52 -5.82 -0.88
C LEU A 182 -19.72 -7.04 -1.37
N THR A 183 -19.52 -7.15 -2.68
CA THR A 183 -18.65 -8.19 -3.28
C THR A 183 -17.23 -8.12 -2.75
N LEU A 184 -16.63 -6.92 -2.68
CA LEU A 184 -15.30 -6.76 -2.11
C LEU A 184 -15.26 -7.12 -0.62
N LEU A 185 -16.23 -6.65 0.17
CA LEU A 185 -16.27 -6.95 1.61
C LEU A 185 -16.42 -8.45 1.87
N ALA A 186 -17.28 -9.15 1.10
CA ALA A 186 -17.42 -10.60 1.17
C ALA A 186 -16.13 -11.34 0.77
N ALA A 187 -15.41 -10.85 -0.26
CA ALA A 187 -14.12 -11.41 -0.66
C ALA A 187 -13.04 -11.17 0.42
N THR A 188 -13.09 -10.02 1.08
CA THR A 188 -12.14 -9.68 2.17
C THR A 188 -12.34 -10.60 3.36
N GLU A 189 -13.59 -10.79 3.79
CA GLU A 189 -13.95 -11.66 4.90
C GLU A 189 -13.57 -13.12 4.60
N GLU A 190 -13.96 -13.65 3.45
CA GLU A 190 -13.61 -15.02 3.04
C GLU A 190 -12.08 -15.22 2.96
N MET A 191 -11.35 -14.27 2.36
CA MET A 191 -9.90 -14.36 2.31
C MET A 191 -9.30 -14.36 3.72
N ALA A 192 -9.76 -13.47 4.61
CA ALA A 192 -9.23 -13.33 5.95
C ALA A 192 -9.55 -14.52 6.86
N SER A 193 -10.75 -15.09 6.74
CA SER A 193 -11.21 -16.20 7.60
C SER A 193 -10.73 -17.58 7.13
N GLU A 194 -10.66 -17.82 5.80
CA GLU A 194 -10.46 -19.15 5.24
C GLU A 194 -9.05 -19.37 4.66
N TYR A 195 -8.40 -18.34 4.10
CA TYR A 195 -7.20 -18.53 3.28
C TYR A 195 -5.98 -17.74 3.71
N ALA A 196 -6.13 -16.60 4.39
CA ALA A 196 -5.00 -15.76 4.73
C ALA A 196 -4.23 -16.31 5.93
N ASP A 197 -2.94 -16.55 5.75
CA ASP A 197 -1.99 -16.85 6.82
C ASP A 197 -1.24 -15.59 7.31
N ARG A 198 -1.45 -14.45 6.65
CA ARG A 198 -0.81 -13.15 6.86
C ARG A 198 -1.79 -11.99 6.66
N PRO A 199 -1.46 -10.73 7.09
CA PRO A 199 -2.34 -9.59 6.89
C PRO A 199 -2.63 -9.36 5.42
N ILE A 200 -3.86 -8.91 5.12
CA ILE A 200 -4.27 -8.49 3.78
C ILE A 200 -4.73 -7.04 3.80
N ILE A 201 -4.68 -6.39 2.63
CA ILE A 201 -5.17 -5.04 2.41
C ILE A 201 -6.18 -5.06 1.28
N THR A 202 -7.40 -4.63 1.55
CA THR A 202 -8.45 -4.56 0.52
C THR A 202 -9.16 -3.22 0.58
N MET A 203 -9.52 -2.69 -0.59
CA MET A 203 -10.32 -1.48 -0.64
C MET A 203 -11.15 -1.36 -1.91
N SER A 204 -12.34 -0.82 -1.75
CA SER A 204 -13.19 -0.33 -2.82
C SER A 204 -12.95 1.16 -2.97
N MET A 205 -12.60 1.60 -4.18
CA MET A 205 -12.26 3.00 -4.48
C MET A 205 -13.52 3.87 -4.60
N SER A 206 -13.35 5.13 -4.89
CA SER A 206 -14.40 6.18 -4.99
C SER A 206 -15.20 6.40 -3.71
N GLY A 207 -16.10 7.40 -3.72
CA GLY A 207 -16.98 7.71 -2.58
C GLY A 207 -17.94 6.58 -2.23
N THR A 208 -18.41 5.81 -3.24
CA THR A 208 -19.26 4.64 -3.01
C THR A 208 -18.55 3.54 -2.21
N GLY A 209 -17.23 3.41 -2.38
CA GLY A 209 -16.42 2.40 -1.71
C GLY A 209 -15.86 2.83 -0.36
N VAL A 210 -16.10 4.07 0.10
CA VAL A 210 -15.46 4.61 1.31
C VAL A 210 -15.64 3.73 2.55
N ILE A 211 -16.78 3.06 2.69
CA ILE A 211 -17.05 2.18 3.83
C ILE A 211 -16.00 1.06 3.98
N SER A 212 -15.48 0.54 2.88
CA SER A 212 -14.44 -0.50 2.91
C SER A 212 -13.13 -0.05 3.56
N ARG A 213 -12.85 1.26 3.56
CA ARG A 213 -11.68 1.85 4.21
C ARG A 213 -11.85 2.01 5.71
N LEU A 214 -13.09 1.98 6.20
CA LEU A 214 -13.45 2.25 7.59
C LEU A 214 -13.66 0.97 8.40
N CYS A 215 -14.13 -0.10 7.76
CA CYS A 215 -14.56 -1.33 8.43
C CYS A 215 -13.53 -2.47 8.36
N GLY A 216 -12.25 -2.15 8.09
CA GLY A 216 -11.19 -3.16 7.93
C GLY A 216 -11.04 -4.08 9.13
N GLU A 217 -11.19 -3.58 10.37
CA GLU A 217 -11.10 -4.39 11.58
C GLU A 217 -12.18 -5.48 11.65
N VAL A 218 -13.38 -5.20 11.12
CA VAL A 218 -14.49 -6.15 11.09
C VAL A 218 -14.33 -7.21 10.01
N PHE A 219 -13.85 -6.81 8.83
CA PHE A 219 -13.79 -7.67 7.65
C PHE A 219 -12.41 -8.28 7.36
N GLY A 220 -11.36 -7.89 8.10
CA GLY A 220 -10.03 -8.48 8.00
C GLY A 220 -9.01 -7.71 7.14
N SER A 221 -9.30 -6.45 6.73
CA SER A 221 -8.30 -5.61 6.07
C SER A 221 -7.43 -4.88 7.10
N ALA A 222 -6.12 -5.14 7.10
CA ALA A 222 -5.21 -4.75 8.18
C ALA A 222 -4.63 -3.34 8.05
N LEU A 223 -4.84 -2.66 6.90
CA LEU A 223 -4.32 -1.32 6.66
C LEU A 223 -5.26 -0.55 5.74
N THR A 224 -5.41 0.74 6.00
CA THR A 224 -6.19 1.66 5.18
C THR A 224 -5.38 2.88 4.79
N PHE A 225 -5.84 3.62 3.77
CA PHE A 225 -5.14 4.78 3.24
C PHE A 225 -5.90 6.06 3.56
N GLY A 226 -5.26 6.96 4.31
CA GLY A 226 -5.71 8.32 4.58
C GLY A 226 -4.97 9.35 3.73
N ALA A 227 -5.43 10.59 3.73
CA ALA A 227 -4.80 11.69 3.03
C ALA A 227 -4.40 12.83 3.98
N VAL A 228 -3.27 13.46 3.67
CA VAL A 228 -2.84 14.75 4.25
C VAL A 228 -2.61 15.69 3.07
N GLY A 229 -3.52 16.64 2.85
CA GLY A 229 -3.50 17.51 1.68
C GLY A 229 -3.90 16.78 0.39
N LYS A 230 -2.96 16.50 -0.51
CA LYS A 230 -3.24 15.92 -1.83
C LYS A 230 -3.55 14.41 -1.72
N VAL A 231 -4.62 13.95 -2.38
CA VAL A 231 -5.00 12.54 -2.46
C VAL A 231 -4.22 11.80 -3.55
N SER A 232 -3.92 10.52 -3.36
CA SER A 232 -3.25 9.66 -4.36
C SER A 232 -4.20 8.71 -5.07
N ALA A 233 -5.43 8.55 -4.58
CA ALA A 233 -6.44 7.67 -5.16
C ALA A 233 -7.87 8.15 -4.83
N PRO A 234 -8.87 7.82 -5.68
CA PRO A 234 -10.26 8.17 -5.43
C PRO A 234 -10.82 7.62 -4.12
N GLY A 235 -11.59 8.45 -3.39
CA GLY A 235 -12.28 8.05 -2.16
C GLY A 235 -11.40 7.97 -0.92
N GLN A 236 -10.20 8.54 -0.93
CA GLN A 236 -9.41 8.74 0.29
C GLN A 236 -10.04 9.82 1.17
N MET A 237 -10.06 9.56 2.48
CA MET A 237 -10.54 10.46 3.53
C MET A 237 -9.36 11.16 4.20
N GLY A 238 -9.55 12.37 4.71
CA GLY A 238 -8.55 13.03 5.56
C GLY A 238 -8.19 12.19 6.77
N ILE A 239 -6.91 12.20 7.15
CA ILE A 239 -6.41 11.30 8.20
C ILE A 239 -7.10 11.49 9.55
N GLU A 240 -7.49 12.71 9.90
CA GLU A 240 -8.12 13.01 11.19
C GLU A 240 -9.53 12.41 11.28
N ASP A 241 -10.33 12.58 10.21
CA ASP A 241 -11.67 12.00 10.11
C ASP A 241 -11.58 10.47 10.09
N LEU A 242 -10.66 9.93 9.26
CA LEU A 242 -10.40 8.50 9.17
C LEU A 242 -10.05 7.90 10.54
N THR A 243 -9.10 8.49 11.25
CA THR A 243 -8.69 8.06 12.60
C THR A 243 -9.85 8.11 13.58
N THR A 244 -10.67 9.16 13.50
CA THR A 244 -11.83 9.32 14.37
C THR A 244 -12.85 8.22 14.15
N VAL A 245 -13.21 7.95 12.88
CA VAL A 245 -14.23 6.95 12.55
C VAL A 245 -13.78 5.53 12.89
N ILE A 246 -12.55 5.13 12.49
CA ILE A 246 -12.05 3.78 12.81
C ILE A 246 -11.88 3.59 14.33
N GLY A 247 -11.48 4.65 15.06
CA GLY A 247 -11.40 4.61 16.52
C GLY A 247 -12.77 4.48 17.22
N LEU A 248 -13.84 5.05 16.64
CA LEU A 248 -15.22 4.87 17.14
C LEU A 248 -15.70 3.45 16.87
N LEU A 249 -15.44 2.89 15.68
CA LEU A 249 -15.77 1.50 15.36
C LEU A 249 -15.06 0.54 16.32
N HIS A 250 -13.75 0.70 16.53
CA HIS A 250 -12.97 -0.10 17.44
C HIS A 250 -13.55 -0.15 18.86
N LYS A 251 -13.98 1.00 19.40
CA LYS A 251 -14.58 1.06 20.75
C LYS A 251 -15.92 0.32 20.86
N SER A 252 -16.52 -0.04 19.73
CA SER A 252 -17.83 -0.71 19.67
C SER A 252 -17.69 -2.23 19.45
N LEU A 253 -16.47 -2.72 19.18
CA LEU A 253 -16.12 -4.14 19.06
C LEU A 253 -15.64 -4.72 20.39
#